data_fcdec7490ca15f329e853dee684f7ae3
#
_entry.id   fcdec7490ca15f329e853dee684f7ae3
#
_cell.length_a   1.000
_cell.length_b   1.000
_cell.length_c   1.000
_cell.angle_alpha   90.00
_cell.angle_beta   90.00
_cell.angle_gamma   90.00
#
_symmetry.space_group_name_H-M   'P 1'
#
loop_
_entity.id
_entity.type
_entity.pdbx_description
1 polymer ?
#
loop_
_entity_poly.entity_id
_entity_poly.type
_entity_poly.pdbx_seq_one_letter_code
_entity_poly.pdbx_strand_id
1 'polypeptide(L)'
;MRIVKIEVPVYRYAELNDKVKEVVKDHILSATRDAQGFTDSVKHTLDVLGIEKAEVYYSLGNCQGDGLCFTGSITWNKAIEILYIKESIAKLNKDFIKSCEDCIYSINFYKFDRMYNHCNTVTVEFEDSNWMYAEDFTKLKDIFLTWYKALCGKFEHQGYKWFYEISEEDVVEYCDNNDIEFTANGDVFVEPT
;
A
#
# COMPACT_ATOMS: atom_id res chain seq x y z
N MET A 1 -52.21 0.28 28.46
CA MET A 1 -51.01 0.49 27.64
C MET A 1 -50.63 1.97 27.83
N ARG A 2 -49.41 2.27 28.21
CA ARG A 2 -48.92 3.65 28.40
C ARG A 2 -47.91 3.96 27.29
N ILE A 3 -48.15 4.99 26.50
CA ILE A 3 -47.23 5.51 25.50
C ILE A 3 -46.41 6.61 26.16
N VAL A 4 -45.09 6.49 26.09
CA VAL A 4 -44.16 7.52 26.57
C VAL A 4 -43.47 8.08 25.33
N LYS A 5 -43.57 9.39 25.13
CA LYS A 5 -42.76 10.09 24.11
C LYS A 5 -41.45 10.52 24.77
N ILE A 6 -40.35 10.18 24.15
CA ILE A 6 -39.00 10.59 24.55
C ILE A 6 -38.43 11.45 23.42
N GLU A 7 -37.98 12.66 23.74
CA GLU A 7 -37.24 13.50 22.81
C GLU A 7 -35.73 13.15 22.97
N VAL A 8 -35.10 12.72 21.92
CA VAL A 8 -33.67 12.42 21.91
C VAL A 8 -32.99 13.47 21.01
N PRO A 9 -32.08 14.30 21.56
CA PRO A 9 -31.33 15.23 20.74
C PRO A 9 -30.37 14.46 19.85
N VAL A 10 -30.36 14.78 18.56
CA VAL A 10 -29.44 14.24 17.54
C VAL A 10 -28.60 15.37 16.98
N TYR A 11 -27.40 15.03 16.54
CA TYR A 11 -26.38 15.97 16.13
C TYR A 11 -25.77 15.54 14.79
N ARG A 12 -25.47 16.51 13.93
CA ARG A 12 -24.55 16.31 12.82
C ARG A 12 -23.12 16.29 13.34
N TYR A 13 -22.19 15.66 12.61
CA TYR A 13 -20.78 15.57 13.01
C TYR A 13 -20.17 16.93 13.40
N ALA A 14 -20.46 17.98 12.63
CA ALA A 14 -19.96 19.33 12.89
C ALA A 14 -20.40 19.92 14.25
N GLU A 15 -21.54 19.48 14.80
CA GLU A 15 -22.15 19.97 16.05
C GLU A 15 -21.61 19.23 17.28
N LEU A 16 -20.87 18.13 17.09
CA LEU A 16 -20.27 17.37 18.18
C LEU A 16 -19.09 18.13 18.81
N ASN A 17 -18.85 17.87 20.10
CA ASN A 17 -17.65 18.40 20.74
C ASN A 17 -16.39 17.61 20.31
N ASP A 18 -15.20 18.22 20.46
CA ASP A 18 -13.95 17.67 19.95
C ASP A 18 -13.64 16.24 20.44
N LYS A 19 -13.95 15.92 21.70
CA LYS A 19 -13.71 14.58 22.25
C LYS A 19 -14.59 13.52 21.59
N VAL A 20 -15.83 13.88 21.30
CA VAL A 20 -16.79 12.98 20.64
C VAL A 20 -16.45 12.87 19.17
N LYS A 21 -15.99 13.94 18.53
CA LYS A 21 -15.48 13.91 17.15
C LYS A 21 -14.35 12.89 16.97
N GLU A 22 -13.40 12.82 17.91
CA GLU A 22 -12.32 11.80 17.83
C GLU A 22 -12.86 10.38 17.92
N VAL A 23 -13.84 10.10 18.77
CA VAL A 23 -14.49 8.78 18.84
C VAL A 23 -15.19 8.43 17.53
N VAL A 24 -15.91 9.40 16.95
CA VAL A 24 -16.58 9.21 15.65
C VAL A 24 -15.58 8.99 14.52
N LYS A 25 -14.45 9.71 14.50
CA LYS A 25 -13.36 9.49 13.55
C LYS A 25 -12.84 8.05 13.60
N ASP A 26 -12.57 7.53 14.80
CA ASP A 26 -12.07 6.15 14.97
C ASP A 26 -13.10 5.13 14.47
N HIS A 27 -14.38 5.34 14.72
CA HIS A 27 -15.45 4.47 14.23
C HIS A 27 -15.53 4.50 12.69
N ILE A 28 -15.52 5.69 12.08
CA ILE A 28 -15.60 5.83 10.62
C ILE A 28 -14.34 5.26 9.95
N LEU A 29 -13.16 5.52 10.50
CA LEU A 29 -11.92 4.95 10.02
C LEU A 29 -12.00 3.42 9.98
N SER A 30 -12.47 2.81 11.08
CA SER A 30 -12.63 1.37 11.18
C SER A 30 -13.69 0.80 10.21
N ALA A 31 -14.73 1.58 9.92
CA ALA A 31 -15.81 1.17 9.02
C ALA A 31 -15.48 1.34 7.53
N THR A 32 -14.59 2.28 7.19
CA THR A 32 -14.31 2.67 5.79
C THR A 32 -13.00 2.11 5.25
N ARG A 33 -12.07 1.70 6.10
CA ARG A 33 -10.72 1.25 5.70
C ARG A 33 -10.58 -0.25 5.90
N ASP A 34 -10.64 -0.98 4.83
CA ASP A 34 -10.46 -2.42 4.84
C ASP A 34 -9.12 -2.85 4.20
N ALA A 35 -8.70 -4.06 4.55
CA ALA A 35 -7.46 -4.64 4.05
C ALA A 35 -7.49 -4.93 2.54
N GLN A 36 -8.66 -5.24 2.00
CA GLN A 36 -8.81 -5.55 0.59
C GLN A 36 -8.65 -4.30 -0.26
N GLY A 37 -9.30 -3.19 0.11
CA GLY A 37 -9.18 -1.91 -0.59
C GLY A 37 -7.74 -1.40 -0.65
N PHE A 38 -6.99 -1.53 0.45
CA PHE A 38 -5.55 -1.22 0.45
C PHE A 38 -4.76 -2.14 -0.48
N THR A 39 -5.00 -3.45 -0.39
CA THR A 39 -4.32 -4.45 -1.24
C THR A 39 -4.59 -4.17 -2.72
N ASP A 40 -5.82 -3.89 -3.10
CA ASP A 40 -6.21 -3.61 -4.48
C ASP A 40 -5.59 -2.31 -4.99
N SER A 41 -5.49 -1.28 -4.16
CA SER A 41 -4.81 -0.02 -4.48
C SER A 41 -3.31 -0.24 -4.77
N VAL A 42 -2.63 -1.03 -3.93
CA VAL A 42 -1.22 -1.39 -4.15
C VAL A 42 -1.05 -2.22 -5.42
N LYS A 43 -1.88 -3.26 -5.62
CA LYS A 43 -1.86 -4.10 -6.82
C LYS A 43 -2.11 -3.29 -8.10
N HIS A 44 -3.04 -2.36 -8.07
CA HIS A 44 -3.28 -1.46 -9.20
C HIS A 44 -2.03 -0.61 -9.53
N THR A 45 -1.36 -0.08 -8.51
CA THR A 45 -0.11 0.69 -8.72
C THR A 45 1.00 -0.19 -9.29
N LEU A 46 1.14 -1.42 -8.83
CA LEU A 46 2.10 -2.39 -9.36
C LEU A 46 1.80 -2.75 -10.81
N ASP A 47 0.52 -2.93 -11.17
CA ASP A 47 0.08 -3.19 -12.54
C ASP A 47 0.42 -2.03 -13.48
N VAL A 48 0.18 -0.79 -13.06
CA VAL A 48 0.57 0.43 -13.80
C VAL A 48 2.08 0.50 -14.02
N LEU A 49 2.87 0.02 -13.06
CA LEU A 49 4.34 -0.09 -13.20
C LEU A 49 4.76 -1.27 -14.08
N GLY A 50 3.84 -2.13 -14.51
CA GLY A 50 4.10 -3.30 -15.34
C GLY A 50 4.56 -4.52 -14.55
N ILE A 51 4.28 -4.58 -13.23
CA ILE A 51 4.55 -5.77 -12.41
C ILE A 51 3.39 -6.77 -12.61
N GLU A 52 3.68 -7.85 -13.28
CA GLU A 52 2.72 -8.91 -13.55
C GLU A 52 2.63 -9.90 -12.38
N LYS A 53 1.45 -10.48 -12.18
CA LYS A 53 1.17 -11.50 -11.15
C LYS A 53 1.56 -11.04 -9.74
N ALA A 54 1.33 -9.77 -9.45
CA ALA A 54 1.70 -9.17 -8.17
C ALA A 54 0.89 -9.78 -7.01
N GLU A 55 1.61 -10.26 -5.98
CA GLU A 55 1.04 -10.59 -4.68
C GLU A 55 1.62 -9.65 -3.63
N VAL A 56 0.77 -9.10 -2.76
CA VAL A 56 1.14 -8.11 -1.75
C VAL A 56 1.03 -8.74 -0.37
N TYR A 57 2.06 -8.56 0.44
CA TYR A 57 2.16 -9.06 1.80
C TYR A 57 2.53 -7.92 2.73
N TYR A 58 1.80 -7.73 3.81
CA TYR A 58 2.12 -6.71 4.79
C TYR A 58 1.72 -7.10 6.21
N SER A 59 2.36 -6.47 7.17
CA SER A 59 2.02 -6.42 8.58
C SER A 59 2.28 -4.98 9.02
N LEU A 60 1.24 -4.27 9.43
CA LEU A 60 1.27 -2.84 9.75
C LEU A 60 0.57 -2.61 11.09
N GLY A 61 1.05 -3.27 12.14
CA GLY A 61 0.48 -3.24 13.48
C GLY A 61 1.23 -2.35 14.48
N ASN A 62 2.17 -1.51 14.02
CA ASN A 62 3.10 -0.74 14.84
C ASN A 62 3.97 -1.63 15.75
N CYS A 63 4.39 -2.81 15.24
CA CYS A 63 5.19 -3.79 15.94
C CYS A 63 6.59 -3.94 15.34
N GLN A 64 7.51 -4.50 16.11
CA GLN A 64 8.81 -4.91 15.60
C GLN A 64 8.61 -6.04 14.56
N GLY A 65 9.09 -5.80 13.34
CA GLY A 65 8.94 -6.75 12.22
C GLY A 65 7.81 -6.40 11.26
N ASP A 66 7.14 -5.29 11.46
CA ASP A 66 6.21 -4.72 10.49
C ASP A 66 6.92 -4.36 9.18
N GLY A 67 6.16 -4.31 8.13
CA GLY A 67 6.61 -3.94 6.82
C GLY A 67 5.66 -4.35 5.71
N LEU A 68 6.07 -4.06 4.50
CA LEU A 68 5.38 -4.46 3.29
C LEU A 68 6.38 -5.02 2.29
N CYS A 69 5.99 -6.07 1.60
CA CYS A 69 6.68 -6.60 0.43
C CYS A 69 5.68 -7.07 -0.62
N PHE A 70 6.14 -7.20 -1.83
CA PHE A 70 5.36 -7.81 -2.91
C PHE A 70 6.22 -8.81 -3.69
N THR A 71 5.55 -9.73 -4.38
CA THR A 71 6.16 -10.63 -5.37
C THR A 71 5.58 -10.31 -6.74
N GLY A 72 6.15 -10.89 -7.78
CA GLY A 72 5.70 -10.69 -9.15
C GLY A 72 6.89 -10.61 -10.11
N SER A 73 6.62 -10.29 -11.36
CA SER A 73 7.63 -10.16 -12.40
C SER A 73 7.43 -8.91 -13.25
N ILE A 74 8.52 -8.37 -13.77
CA ILE A 74 8.50 -7.27 -14.74
C ILE A 74 9.43 -7.63 -15.91
N THR A 75 9.00 -7.35 -17.13
CA THR A 75 9.87 -7.53 -18.29
C THR A 75 11.01 -6.53 -18.27
N TRP A 76 12.17 -6.90 -18.85
CA TRP A 76 13.32 -6.01 -18.96
C TRP A 76 12.94 -4.66 -19.56
N ASN A 77 12.20 -4.67 -20.67
CA ASN A 77 11.81 -3.45 -21.38
C ASN A 77 10.97 -2.50 -20.52
N LYS A 78 10.05 -3.04 -19.73
CA LYS A 78 9.24 -2.24 -18.81
C LYS A 78 10.07 -1.71 -17.63
N ALA A 79 10.97 -2.53 -17.11
CA ALA A 79 11.81 -2.15 -15.98
C ALA A 79 12.72 -0.96 -16.31
N ILE A 80 13.32 -0.93 -17.50
CA ILE A 80 14.19 0.18 -17.93
C ILE A 80 13.45 1.49 -18.28
N GLU A 81 12.12 1.46 -18.42
CA GLU A 81 11.28 2.66 -18.54
C GLU A 81 11.15 3.40 -17.20
N ILE A 82 11.34 2.71 -16.07
CA ILE A 82 11.28 3.31 -14.73
C ILE A 82 12.47 4.26 -14.56
N LEU A 83 12.18 5.54 -14.34
CA LEU A 83 13.18 6.62 -14.36
C LEU A 83 14.40 6.34 -13.48
N TYR A 84 14.18 5.90 -12.22
CA TYR A 84 15.27 5.58 -11.30
C TYR A 84 16.18 4.45 -11.82
N ILE A 85 15.59 3.39 -12.34
CA ILE A 85 16.30 2.23 -12.89
C ILE A 85 17.08 2.68 -14.12
N LYS A 86 16.45 3.40 -15.04
CA LYS A 86 17.06 3.94 -16.25
C LYS A 86 18.29 4.81 -15.95
N GLU A 87 18.18 5.74 -15.03
CA GLU A 87 19.29 6.62 -14.64
C GLU A 87 20.43 5.86 -13.94
N SER A 88 20.10 4.83 -13.17
CA SER A 88 21.07 4.01 -12.46
C SER A 88 21.82 3.07 -13.41
N ILE A 89 21.10 2.45 -14.31
CA ILE A 89 21.66 1.58 -15.36
C ILE A 89 22.57 2.36 -16.31
N ALA A 90 22.22 3.60 -16.65
CA ALA A 90 23.04 4.46 -17.52
C ALA A 90 24.47 4.72 -16.97
N LYS A 91 24.72 4.45 -15.70
CA LYS A 91 26.03 4.53 -15.05
C LYS A 91 26.87 3.25 -15.19
N LEU A 92 26.27 2.16 -15.65
CA LEU A 92 26.95 0.88 -15.89
C LEU A 92 27.64 0.87 -17.25
N ASN A 93 28.45 -0.17 -17.48
CA ASN A 93 29.11 -0.37 -18.77
C ASN A 93 28.07 -0.56 -19.89
N LYS A 94 28.25 0.17 -21.02
CA LYS A 94 27.31 0.13 -22.15
C LYS A 94 27.24 -1.23 -22.84
N ASP A 95 28.37 -1.91 -22.96
CA ASP A 95 28.43 -3.26 -23.60
C ASP A 95 27.72 -4.27 -22.70
N PHE A 96 27.85 -4.14 -21.38
CA PHE A 96 27.11 -4.94 -20.41
C PHE A 96 25.60 -4.71 -20.52
N ILE A 97 25.14 -3.47 -20.60
CA ILE A 97 23.71 -3.16 -20.74
C ILE A 97 23.15 -3.73 -22.04
N LYS A 98 23.87 -3.59 -23.15
CA LYS A 98 23.46 -4.18 -24.41
C LYS A 98 23.34 -5.71 -24.32
N SER A 99 24.26 -6.35 -23.62
CA SER A 99 24.16 -7.79 -23.35
C SER A 99 22.95 -8.16 -22.49
N CYS A 100 22.60 -7.29 -21.52
CA CYS A 100 21.38 -7.48 -20.72
C CYS A 100 20.11 -7.40 -21.57
N GLU A 101 20.02 -6.43 -22.49
CA GLU A 101 18.89 -6.29 -23.43
C GLU A 101 18.66 -7.54 -24.28
N ASP A 102 19.75 -8.20 -24.68
CA ASP A 102 19.71 -9.42 -25.53
C ASP A 102 19.42 -10.69 -24.71
N CYS A 103 19.70 -10.71 -23.40
CA CYS A 103 19.73 -11.94 -22.60
C CYS A 103 18.67 -11.98 -21.49
N ILE A 104 18.32 -10.85 -20.87
CA ILE A 104 17.37 -10.80 -19.75
C ILE A 104 15.95 -10.61 -20.28
N TYR A 105 15.08 -11.56 -19.99
CA TYR A 105 13.66 -11.50 -20.39
C TYR A 105 12.81 -10.87 -19.32
N SER A 106 13.00 -11.30 -18.07
CA SER A 106 12.22 -10.81 -16.94
C SER A 106 13.05 -10.68 -15.68
N ILE A 107 12.56 -9.83 -14.79
CA ILE A 107 13.06 -9.61 -13.43
C ILE A 107 11.97 -10.08 -12.49
N ASN A 108 12.32 -11.04 -11.64
CA ASN A 108 11.38 -11.68 -10.73
C ASN A 108 11.68 -11.30 -9.29
N PHE A 109 10.64 -11.00 -8.52
CA PHE A 109 10.69 -10.71 -7.10
C PHE A 109 10.14 -11.89 -6.31
N TYR A 110 11.02 -12.62 -5.61
CA TYR A 110 10.67 -13.83 -4.87
C TYR A 110 10.80 -13.63 -3.37
N LYS A 111 9.72 -13.95 -2.64
CA LYS A 111 9.70 -13.96 -1.18
C LYS A 111 10.29 -15.27 -0.67
N PHE A 112 11.44 -15.21 0.01
CA PHE A 112 12.12 -16.39 0.57
C PHE A 112 11.78 -16.65 2.03
N ASP A 113 11.41 -15.62 2.80
CA ASP A 113 10.97 -15.75 4.19
C ASP A 113 9.44 -15.75 4.27
N ARG A 114 8.88 -16.76 4.95
CA ARG A 114 7.42 -16.90 5.12
C ARG A 114 6.89 -16.23 6.39
N MET A 115 7.74 -15.93 7.35
CA MET A 115 7.32 -15.38 8.65
C MET A 115 7.12 -13.87 8.62
N TYR A 116 7.98 -13.14 7.92
CA TYR A 116 7.96 -11.68 7.92
C TYR A 116 7.55 -11.12 6.57
N ASN A 117 6.79 -10.03 6.60
CA ASN A 117 6.29 -9.32 5.43
C ASN A 117 7.06 -8.01 5.22
N HIS A 118 8.37 -8.11 5.08
CA HIS A 118 9.27 -6.96 4.97
C HIS A 118 10.05 -6.98 3.66
N CYS A 119 10.40 -5.82 3.11
CA CYS A 119 11.14 -5.72 1.84
C CYS A 119 12.48 -6.49 1.82
N ASN A 120 13.08 -6.76 2.99
CA ASN A 120 14.29 -7.56 3.10
C ASN A 120 14.06 -9.08 3.00
N THR A 121 12.81 -9.54 2.96
CA THR A 121 12.46 -10.96 2.80
C THR A 121 12.25 -11.36 1.34
N VAL A 122 12.58 -10.46 0.40
CA VAL A 122 12.45 -10.68 -1.02
C VAL A 122 13.82 -10.57 -1.69
N THR A 123 14.08 -11.47 -2.63
CA THR A 123 15.23 -11.45 -3.53
C THR A 123 14.81 -11.08 -4.94
N VAL A 124 15.74 -10.52 -5.70
CA VAL A 124 15.58 -10.26 -7.13
C VAL A 124 16.32 -11.32 -7.91
N GLU A 125 15.66 -11.93 -8.88
CA GLU A 125 16.24 -12.91 -9.80
C GLU A 125 15.95 -12.49 -11.24
N PHE A 126 16.93 -12.72 -12.09
CA PHE A 126 16.83 -12.44 -13.52
C PHE A 126 16.61 -13.75 -14.26
N GLU A 127 15.59 -13.78 -15.11
CA GLU A 127 15.41 -14.86 -16.07
C GLU A 127 16.24 -14.53 -17.30
N ASP A 128 17.38 -15.18 -17.44
CA ASP A 128 18.35 -14.95 -18.50
C ASP A 128 18.57 -16.20 -19.36
N SER A 129 19.10 -16.00 -20.58
CA SER A 129 19.45 -17.09 -21.52
C SER A 129 20.91 -17.49 -21.43
N ASN A 130 21.79 -16.72 -20.78
CA ASN A 130 23.23 -16.96 -20.73
C ASN A 130 23.90 -16.29 -19.52
N TRP A 131 24.98 -16.93 -19.04
CA TRP A 131 25.82 -16.42 -17.95
C TRP A 131 26.56 -15.13 -18.34
N MET A 132 26.34 -14.07 -17.52
CA MET A 132 27.01 -12.79 -17.70
C MET A 132 28.02 -12.52 -16.59
N TYR A 133 28.91 -11.54 -16.80
CA TYR A 133 30.01 -11.18 -15.91
C TYR A 133 29.50 -10.91 -14.46
N ALA A 134 30.02 -11.67 -13.50
CA ALA A 134 29.51 -11.74 -12.13
C ALA A 134 29.47 -10.40 -11.37
N GLU A 135 30.44 -9.50 -11.61
CA GLU A 135 30.52 -8.23 -10.88
C GLU A 135 29.46 -7.21 -11.33
N ASP A 136 29.27 -7.05 -12.63
CA ASP A 136 28.28 -6.11 -13.16
C ASP A 136 26.85 -6.60 -12.91
N PHE A 137 26.66 -7.92 -12.86
CA PHE A 137 25.38 -8.53 -12.51
C PHE A 137 24.99 -8.26 -11.05
N THR A 138 25.96 -8.26 -10.14
CA THR A 138 25.73 -7.88 -8.74
C THR A 138 25.27 -6.42 -8.63
N LYS A 139 25.94 -5.50 -9.34
CA LYS A 139 25.56 -4.09 -9.39
C LYS A 139 24.15 -3.90 -9.95
N LEU A 140 23.81 -4.65 -11.01
CA LEU A 140 22.46 -4.62 -11.57
C LEU A 140 21.41 -5.07 -10.55
N LYS A 141 21.66 -6.18 -9.86
CA LYS A 141 20.78 -6.69 -8.80
C LYS A 141 20.59 -5.66 -7.69
N ASP A 142 21.65 -4.97 -7.27
CA ASP A 142 21.59 -3.94 -6.24
C ASP A 142 20.75 -2.74 -6.67
N ILE A 143 20.77 -2.35 -7.96
CA ILE A 143 19.91 -1.30 -8.49
C ILE A 143 18.44 -1.69 -8.34
N PHE A 144 18.08 -2.90 -8.75
CA PHE A 144 16.70 -3.39 -8.64
C PHE A 144 16.25 -3.55 -7.18
N LEU A 145 17.11 -4.08 -6.31
CA LEU A 145 16.81 -4.21 -4.88
C LEU A 145 16.62 -2.84 -4.21
N THR A 146 17.43 -1.85 -4.57
CA THR A 146 17.31 -0.50 -4.02
C THR A 146 15.99 0.15 -4.43
N TRP A 147 15.63 0.06 -5.71
CA TRP A 147 14.34 0.54 -6.19
C TRP A 147 13.18 -0.20 -5.53
N TYR A 148 13.25 -1.53 -5.45
CA TYR A 148 12.23 -2.38 -4.82
C TYR A 148 11.98 -1.97 -3.37
N LYS A 149 13.04 -1.82 -2.58
CA LYS A 149 12.94 -1.40 -1.17
C LYS A 149 12.35 -0.01 -1.01
N ALA A 150 12.74 0.92 -1.87
CA ALA A 150 12.17 2.27 -1.86
C ALA A 150 10.67 2.26 -2.20
N LEU A 151 10.23 1.41 -3.12
CA LEU A 151 8.83 1.25 -3.47
C LEU A 151 8.04 0.59 -2.33
N CYS A 152 8.55 -0.47 -1.72
CA CYS A 152 7.96 -1.08 -0.53
C CYS A 152 7.79 -0.08 0.62
N GLY A 153 8.82 0.75 0.89
CA GLY A 153 8.73 1.77 1.93
C GLY A 153 7.66 2.85 1.66
N LYS A 154 7.43 3.19 0.38
CA LYS A 154 6.31 4.08 0.01
C LYS A 154 4.97 3.43 0.29
N PHE A 155 4.78 2.18 -0.10
CA PHE A 155 3.53 1.45 0.16
C PHE A 155 3.30 1.23 1.65
N GLU A 156 4.33 0.92 2.41
CA GLU A 156 4.27 0.80 3.87
C GLU A 156 3.78 2.11 4.51
N HIS A 157 4.37 3.25 4.13
CA HIS A 157 3.92 4.56 4.59
C HIS A 157 2.47 4.86 4.19
N GLN A 158 2.08 4.53 2.96
CA GLN A 158 0.69 4.65 2.51
C GLN A 158 -0.25 3.75 3.31
N GLY A 159 0.19 2.53 3.64
CA GLY A 159 -0.57 1.61 4.47
C GLY A 159 -0.81 2.14 5.87
N TYR A 160 0.21 2.70 6.53
CA TYR A 160 0.01 3.35 7.82
C TYR A 160 -1.00 4.50 7.73
N LYS A 161 -0.91 5.34 6.71
CA LYS A 161 -1.92 6.39 6.48
C LYS A 161 -3.31 5.79 6.25
N TRP A 162 -3.40 4.76 5.42
CA TRP A 162 -4.67 4.10 5.12
C TRP A 162 -5.38 3.56 6.37
N PHE A 163 -4.64 2.88 7.25
CA PHE A 163 -5.23 2.19 8.40
C PHE A 163 -5.38 3.06 9.66
N TYR A 164 -4.61 4.15 9.76
CA TYR A 164 -4.52 4.90 11.02
C TYR A 164 -4.82 6.39 10.88
N GLU A 165 -5.04 6.90 9.67
CA GLU A 165 -5.30 8.31 9.46
C GLU A 165 -6.60 8.51 8.66
N ILE A 166 -7.43 9.47 9.10
CA ILE A 166 -8.58 9.98 8.35
C ILE A 166 -8.66 11.49 8.55
N SER A 167 -8.88 12.24 7.47
CA SER A 167 -9.03 13.69 7.58
C SER A 167 -10.41 14.06 8.13
N GLU A 168 -10.53 15.26 8.68
CA GLU A 168 -11.83 15.75 9.15
C GLU A 168 -12.80 15.95 7.98
N GLU A 169 -12.26 16.38 6.83
CA GLU A 169 -13.01 16.53 5.58
C GLU A 169 -13.60 15.21 5.11
N ASP A 170 -12.81 14.12 5.11
CA ASP A 170 -13.29 12.78 4.73
C ASP A 170 -14.39 12.28 5.67
N VAL A 171 -14.28 12.59 6.96
CA VAL A 171 -15.31 12.21 7.95
C VAL A 171 -16.60 12.98 7.71
N VAL A 172 -16.53 14.30 7.48
CA VAL A 172 -17.70 15.13 7.16
C VAL A 172 -18.37 14.63 5.89
N GLU A 173 -17.59 14.43 4.82
CA GLU A 173 -18.12 13.94 3.55
C GLU A 173 -18.79 12.56 3.70
N TYR A 174 -18.19 11.65 4.45
CA TYR A 174 -18.77 10.34 4.71
C TYR A 174 -20.10 10.45 5.49
N CYS A 175 -20.15 11.28 6.53
CA CYS A 175 -21.36 11.48 7.32
C CYS A 175 -22.48 12.11 6.50
N ASP A 176 -22.16 13.13 5.70
CA ASP A 176 -23.13 13.86 4.88
C ASP A 176 -23.69 12.98 3.76
N ASN A 177 -22.81 12.22 3.07
CA ASN A 177 -23.23 11.31 1.98
C ASN A 177 -24.11 10.15 2.45
N ASN A 178 -24.03 9.78 3.73
CA ASN A 178 -24.80 8.69 4.33
C ASN A 178 -25.91 9.18 5.28
N ASP A 179 -26.18 10.50 5.37
CA ASP A 179 -27.17 11.10 6.25
C ASP A 179 -27.02 10.65 7.72
N ILE A 180 -25.78 10.52 8.20
CA ILE A 180 -25.53 10.01 9.56
C ILE A 180 -25.76 11.11 10.59
N GLU A 181 -26.56 10.79 11.59
CA GLU A 181 -26.76 11.60 12.80
C GLU A 181 -26.24 10.84 14.03
N PHE A 182 -25.89 11.58 15.06
CA PHE A 182 -25.24 11.04 16.24
C PHE A 182 -25.98 11.42 17.52
N THR A 183 -25.89 10.58 18.54
CA THR A 183 -26.20 10.95 19.91
C THR A 183 -25.12 11.88 20.47
N ALA A 184 -25.37 12.49 21.61
CA ALA A 184 -24.40 13.33 22.32
C ALA A 184 -23.08 12.61 22.67
N ASN A 185 -23.06 11.27 22.67
CA ASN A 185 -21.89 10.44 22.95
C ASN A 185 -21.15 9.98 21.68
N GLY A 186 -21.66 10.29 20.49
CA GLY A 186 -21.05 9.90 19.22
C GLY A 186 -21.54 8.55 18.68
N ASP A 187 -22.51 7.91 19.31
CA ASP A 187 -23.14 6.73 18.75
C ASP A 187 -24.04 7.12 17.57
N VAL A 188 -24.03 6.33 16.51
CA VAL A 188 -24.92 6.56 15.36
C VAL A 188 -26.37 6.46 15.84
N PHE A 189 -27.14 7.49 15.56
CA PHE A 189 -28.57 7.49 15.88
C PHE A 189 -29.34 6.67 14.84
N VAL A 190 -30.11 5.71 15.31
CA VAL A 190 -31.02 4.91 14.49
C VAL A 190 -32.43 5.12 15.01
N GLU A 191 -33.34 5.62 14.15
CA GLU A 191 -34.74 5.77 14.53
C GLU A 191 -35.32 4.40 14.94
N PRO A 192 -35.97 4.32 16.13
CA PRO A 192 -36.66 3.11 16.53
C PRO A 192 -37.85 2.84 15.58
N THR A 193 -37.85 1.69 14.95
CA THR A 193 -38.96 1.21 14.10
C THR A 193 -40.18 0.77 14.90
#